data_f1c45df8aab2dd5b8e1bd76fea565325
#
_entry.id   f1c45df8aab2dd5b8e1bd76fea565325
#
_cell.length_a   1.000
_cell.length_b   1.000
_cell.length_c   1.000
_cell.angle_alpha   90.00
_cell.angle_beta   90.00
_cell.angle_gamma   90.00
#
_symmetry.space_group_name_H-M   'P 1'
#
loop_
_entity.id
_entity.type
_entity.pdbx_description
1 polymer ?
#
loop_
_entity_poly.entity_id
_entity_poly.type
_entity_poly.pdbx_seq_one_letter_code
_entity_poly.pdbx_strand_id
1 'polypeptide(L)'
;MSTASTKVPEGRYGRASDERADRTLKIVGAVLGGVLLVIVGFFAYHYVGQNKISAEVITFKATSDDAVEVHLEVRKDAGASGYCTVRSQADDGTEVGRADFRFSGSDTRIDKVVTLRTTAKGTTAELLGCHAD
;
A
#
# COMPACT_ATOMS: atom_id res chain seq x y z
N MET A 1 -56.95 -7.82 12.95
CA MET A 1 -56.81 -8.25 13.28
C MET A 1 -56.07 -8.48 14.26
N SER A 2 -55.87 -8.80 14.77
CA SER A 2 -55.33 -9.10 15.66
C SER A 2 -54.12 -8.62 16.08
N THR A 3 -53.89 -7.58 15.88
CA THR A 3 -52.68 -6.98 16.29
C THR A 3 -52.44 -7.06 17.76
N ALA A 4 -53.43 -7.18 18.47
CA ALA A 4 -53.26 -7.30 19.90
C ALA A 4 -52.41 -8.51 20.27
N SER A 5 -52.52 -9.54 19.47
CA SER A 5 -51.77 -10.73 19.75
C SER A 5 -50.29 -10.58 19.57
N THR A 6 -49.91 -9.60 18.80
CA THR A 6 -48.51 -9.38 18.57
C THR A 6 -47.87 -8.54 19.63
N LYS A 7 -48.69 -7.93 20.44
CA LYS A 7 -48.18 -7.07 21.46
C LYS A 7 -47.58 -7.90 22.58
N VAL A 8 -46.30 -7.82 22.70
CA VAL A 8 -45.58 -8.55 23.74
C VAL A 8 -45.85 -7.87 25.07
N PRO A 9 -46.09 -8.64 26.11
CA PRO A 9 -46.26 -8.06 27.44
C PRO A 9 -45.03 -7.27 27.84
N GLU A 10 -45.23 -6.05 28.19
CA GLU A 10 -44.11 -5.17 28.53
C GLU A 10 -43.28 -5.68 29.69
N GLY A 11 -43.86 -6.33 30.63
CA GLY A 11 -43.12 -6.86 31.75
C GLY A 11 -42.12 -7.94 31.44
N ARG A 12 -42.32 -8.59 30.30
CA ARG A 12 -41.42 -9.70 29.96
C ARG A 12 -40.25 -9.27 29.19
N TYR A 13 -40.48 -8.59 28.13
CA TYR A 13 -39.40 -8.19 27.25
C TYR A 13 -39.20 -6.70 27.29
N GLY A 14 -40.15 -5.96 27.74
CA GLY A 14 -40.14 -4.55 28.06
C GLY A 14 -39.30 -3.61 27.23
N ARG A 15 -39.72 -2.37 27.20
CA ARG A 15 -38.93 -1.33 26.53
C ARG A 15 -37.60 -1.10 27.19
N ALA A 16 -37.53 -1.26 28.49
CA ALA A 16 -36.30 -1.03 29.22
C ALA A 16 -35.20 -1.94 28.72
N SER A 17 -35.53 -3.18 28.36
CA SER A 17 -34.58 -4.11 27.83
C SER A 17 -34.13 -3.71 26.42
N ASP A 18 -35.08 -3.29 25.56
CA ASP A 18 -34.79 -2.84 24.22
C ASP A 18 -33.96 -1.55 24.24
N GLU A 19 -34.27 -0.65 25.13
CA GLU A 19 -33.54 0.62 25.26
C GLU A 19 -32.10 0.36 25.71
N ARG A 20 -31.92 -0.56 26.64
CA ARG A 20 -30.57 -0.94 27.08
C ARG A 20 -29.78 -1.58 25.97
N ALA A 21 -30.40 -2.50 25.23
CA ALA A 21 -29.75 -3.14 24.10
C ALA A 21 -29.37 -2.12 23.04
N ASP A 22 -30.28 -1.21 22.73
CA ASP A 22 -30.04 -0.18 21.76
C ASP A 22 -28.91 0.76 22.19
N ARG A 23 -28.92 1.15 23.46
CA ARG A 23 -27.85 1.98 24.01
C ARG A 23 -26.50 1.28 23.97
N THR A 24 -26.50 0.00 24.36
CA THR A 24 -25.28 -0.82 24.33
C THR A 24 -24.75 -0.95 22.91
N LEU A 25 -25.63 -1.21 21.94
CA LEU A 25 -25.23 -1.29 20.53
C LEU A 25 -24.67 0.03 20.04
N LYS A 26 -25.25 1.14 20.42
CA LYS A 26 -24.74 2.44 20.05
C LYS A 26 -23.36 2.71 20.64
N ILE A 27 -23.16 2.35 21.89
CA ILE A 27 -21.88 2.53 22.56
C ILE A 27 -20.83 1.62 21.94
N VAL A 28 -21.16 0.34 21.74
CA VAL A 28 -20.25 -0.61 21.12
C VAL A 28 -19.90 -0.17 19.70
N GLY A 29 -20.90 0.25 18.93
CA GLY A 29 -20.69 0.75 17.58
C GLY A 29 -19.79 1.98 17.54
N ALA A 30 -20.02 2.92 18.48
CA ALA A 30 -19.19 4.12 18.56
C ALA A 30 -17.76 3.80 18.95
N VAL A 31 -17.56 2.89 19.89
CA VAL A 31 -16.22 2.48 20.32
C VAL A 31 -15.50 1.75 19.19
N LEU A 32 -16.16 0.79 18.57
CA LEU A 32 -15.55 0.05 17.44
C LEU A 32 -15.28 0.97 16.26
N GLY A 33 -16.20 1.85 15.93
CA GLY A 33 -16.00 2.82 14.86
C GLY A 33 -14.84 3.76 15.15
N GLY A 34 -14.74 4.24 16.38
CA GLY A 34 -13.65 5.10 16.82
C GLY A 34 -12.31 4.40 16.75
N VAL A 35 -12.24 3.15 17.23
CA VAL A 35 -11.03 2.35 17.18
C VAL A 35 -10.63 2.10 15.72
N LEU A 36 -11.59 1.76 14.88
CA LEU A 36 -11.33 1.54 13.47
C LEU A 36 -10.76 2.80 12.80
N LEU A 37 -11.37 3.97 13.08
CA LEU A 37 -10.88 5.23 12.53
C LEU A 37 -9.46 5.54 12.98
N VAL A 38 -9.14 5.27 14.24
CA VAL A 38 -7.78 5.48 14.76
C VAL A 38 -6.80 4.56 14.04
N ILE A 39 -7.16 3.29 13.87
CA ILE A 39 -6.30 2.32 13.19
C ILE A 39 -6.08 2.73 11.74
N VAL A 40 -7.16 3.04 11.02
CA VAL A 40 -7.07 3.45 9.61
C VAL A 40 -6.27 4.75 9.49
N GLY A 41 -6.51 5.71 10.36
CA GLY A 41 -5.79 6.97 10.36
C GLY A 41 -4.30 6.79 10.65
N PHE A 42 -3.97 5.93 11.60
CA PHE A 42 -2.57 5.61 11.92
C PHE A 42 -1.86 4.98 10.73
N PHE A 43 -2.48 3.96 10.12
CA PHE A 43 -1.88 3.30 8.97
C PHE A 43 -1.77 4.25 7.77
N ALA A 44 -2.79 5.06 7.53
CA ALA A 44 -2.75 6.03 6.44
C ALA A 44 -1.63 7.05 6.64
N TYR A 45 -1.50 7.58 7.85
CA TYR A 45 -0.45 8.53 8.17
C TYR A 45 0.94 7.91 7.99
N HIS A 46 1.12 6.70 8.52
CA HIS A 46 2.38 5.99 8.45
C HIS A 46 2.76 5.66 7.00
N TYR A 47 1.77 5.19 6.23
CA TYR A 47 1.97 4.86 4.82
C TYR A 47 2.35 6.09 3.99
N VAL A 48 1.60 7.18 4.15
CA VAL A 48 1.89 8.42 3.42
C VAL A 48 3.23 9.00 3.86
N GLY A 49 3.53 8.94 5.16
CA GLY A 49 4.80 9.44 5.68
C GLY A 49 6.01 8.66 5.19
N GLN A 50 5.83 7.38 4.90
CA GLN A 50 6.93 6.55 4.39
C GLN A 50 7.06 6.59 2.87
N ASN A 51 6.00 6.96 2.18
CA ASN A 51 6.01 7.00 0.73
C ASN A 51 6.42 8.36 0.19
N LYS A 52 7.55 8.87 0.69
CA LYS A 52 8.12 10.12 0.20
C LYS A 52 8.79 9.97 -1.15
N ILE A 53 9.03 8.74 -1.56
CA ILE A 53 9.66 8.42 -2.83
C ILE A 53 8.90 7.25 -3.44
N SER A 54 8.56 7.39 -4.70
CA SER A 54 7.90 6.35 -5.46
C SER A 54 8.47 6.34 -6.87
N ALA A 55 8.33 5.22 -7.55
CA ALA A 55 8.82 5.09 -8.91
C ALA A 55 7.94 4.17 -9.71
N GLU A 56 8.06 4.30 -11.02
CA GLU A 56 7.35 3.48 -11.98
C GLU A 56 8.31 3.07 -13.08
N VAL A 57 8.23 1.82 -13.50
CA VAL A 57 9.00 1.34 -14.65
C VAL A 57 8.23 1.73 -15.90
N ILE A 58 8.80 2.63 -16.69
CA ILE A 58 8.18 3.09 -17.93
C ILE A 58 8.43 2.08 -19.03
N THR A 59 9.69 1.63 -19.17
CA THR A 59 10.05 0.65 -20.16
C THR A 59 11.37 -0.01 -19.75
N PHE A 60 11.66 -1.13 -20.34
CA PHE A 60 12.91 -1.82 -20.12
C PHE A 60 13.37 -2.50 -21.42
N LYS A 61 14.66 -2.74 -21.51
CA LYS A 61 15.25 -3.38 -22.68
C LYS A 61 16.44 -4.23 -22.26
N ALA A 62 16.45 -5.48 -22.67
CA ALA A 62 17.62 -6.33 -22.49
C ALA A 62 18.67 -5.90 -23.50
N THR A 63 19.78 -5.34 -23.02
CA THR A 63 20.85 -4.86 -23.90
C THR A 63 21.88 -5.95 -24.18
N SER A 64 21.97 -6.92 -23.29
CA SER A 64 22.87 -8.05 -23.45
C SER A 64 22.39 -9.20 -22.55
N ASP A 65 23.08 -10.31 -22.55
CA ASP A 65 22.75 -11.47 -21.72
C ASP A 65 23.00 -11.19 -20.23
N ASP A 66 23.74 -10.14 -19.91
CA ASP A 66 24.10 -9.84 -18.53
C ASP A 66 23.64 -8.44 -18.07
N ALA A 67 22.83 -7.76 -18.86
CA ALA A 67 22.37 -6.42 -18.50
C ALA A 67 20.99 -6.10 -19.07
N VAL A 68 20.22 -5.38 -18.29
CA VAL A 68 18.91 -4.86 -18.68
C VAL A 68 18.89 -3.38 -18.38
N GLU A 69 18.53 -2.56 -19.36
CA GLU A 69 18.30 -1.14 -19.15
C GLU A 69 16.85 -0.93 -18.74
N VAL A 70 16.65 -0.16 -17.69
CA VAL A 70 15.33 0.12 -17.14
C VAL A 70 15.14 1.62 -17.07
N HIS A 71 14.08 2.11 -17.70
CA HIS A 71 13.72 3.50 -17.60
C HIS A 71 12.76 3.69 -16.44
N LEU A 72 13.20 4.38 -15.41
CA LEU A 72 12.42 4.67 -14.20
C LEU A 72 11.98 6.13 -14.20
N GLU A 73 10.73 6.34 -13.87
CA GLU A 73 10.21 7.66 -13.51
C GLU A 73 10.05 7.66 -12.00
N VAL A 74 10.84 8.49 -11.34
CA VAL A 74 10.83 8.60 -9.88
C VAL A 74 10.15 9.89 -9.48
N ARG A 75 9.24 9.79 -8.53
CA ARG A 75 8.59 10.95 -7.92
C ARG A 75 8.92 10.96 -6.44
N LYS A 76 9.38 12.10 -5.95
CA LYS A 76 9.76 12.23 -4.57
C LYS A 76 9.56 13.65 -4.08
N ASP A 77 9.52 13.83 -2.78
CA ASP A 77 9.50 15.16 -2.19
C ASP A 77 10.85 15.84 -2.43
N ALA A 78 10.82 17.15 -2.61
CA ALA A 78 12.04 17.92 -2.79
C ALA A 78 12.95 17.72 -1.57
N GLY A 79 14.21 17.41 -1.83
CA GLY A 79 15.18 17.16 -0.77
C GLY A 79 15.08 15.78 -0.13
N ALA A 80 14.08 14.98 -0.46
CA ALA A 80 14.02 13.62 0.03
C ALA A 80 15.08 12.76 -0.64
N SER A 81 15.60 11.77 0.07
CA SER A 81 16.51 10.79 -0.48
C SER A 81 16.02 9.40 -0.15
N GLY A 82 16.40 8.45 -0.97
CA GLY A 82 16.00 7.07 -0.79
C GLY A 82 16.49 6.21 -1.94
N TYR A 83 15.98 5.00 -1.99
CA TYR A 83 16.35 4.06 -3.04
C TYR A 83 15.13 3.30 -3.52
N CYS A 84 15.22 2.84 -4.77
CA CYS A 84 14.21 1.97 -5.38
C CYS A 84 14.88 0.66 -5.78
N THR A 85 14.25 -0.45 -5.47
CA THR A 85 14.76 -1.79 -5.78
C THR A 85 14.08 -2.30 -7.03
N VAL A 86 14.89 -2.72 -7.98
CA VAL A 86 14.43 -3.28 -9.25
C VAL A 86 14.98 -4.69 -9.40
N ARG A 87 14.18 -5.59 -9.92
CA ARG A 87 14.62 -6.95 -10.23
C ARG A 87 14.28 -7.32 -11.65
N SER A 88 15.02 -8.29 -12.18
CA SER A 88 14.78 -8.87 -13.49
C SER A 88 14.66 -10.39 -13.37
N GLN A 89 13.79 -10.96 -14.16
CA GLN A 89 13.58 -12.41 -14.21
C GLN A 89 13.85 -12.91 -15.62
N ALA A 90 14.28 -14.15 -15.69
CA ALA A 90 14.42 -14.86 -16.97
C ALA A 90 13.06 -15.41 -17.43
N ASP A 91 13.06 -16.03 -18.61
CA ASP A 91 11.84 -16.59 -19.20
C ASP A 91 11.14 -17.60 -18.29
N ASP A 92 11.90 -18.32 -17.49
CA ASP A 92 11.37 -19.35 -16.59
C ASP A 92 10.90 -18.77 -15.23
N GLY A 93 10.98 -17.45 -15.04
CA GLY A 93 10.63 -16.80 -13.80
C GLY A 93 11.74 -16.73 -12.78
N THR A 94 12.91 -17.26 -13.07
CA THR A 94 14.06 -17.18 -12.16
C THR A 94 14.56 -15.74 -12.06
N GLU A 95 14.79 -15.26 -10.85
CA GLU A 95 15.38 -13.95 -10.66
C GLU A 95 16.85 -13.98 -11.08
N VAL A 96 17.21 -13.14 -12.04
CA VAL A 96 18.57 -13.10 -12.59
C VAL A 96 19.31 -11.83 -12.21
N GLY A 97 18.64 -10.87 -11.59
CA GLY A 97 19.29 -9.66 -11.14
C GLY A 97 18.40 -8.84 -10.22
N ARG A 98 19.04 -8.16 -9.29
CA ARG A 98 18.37 -7.26 -8.35
C ARG A 98 19.35 -6.19 -7.93
N ALA A 99 18.91 -4.94 -7.91
CA ALA A 99 19.75 -3.85 -7.46
C ALA A 99 18.91 -2.71 -6.89
N ASP A 100 19.53 -1.95 -5.99
CA ASP A 100 18.95 -0.75 -5.43
C ASP A 100 19.56 0.45 -6.14
N PHE A 101 18.72 1.38 -6.57
CA PHE A 101 19.16 2.61 -7.22
C PHE A 101 18.76 3.77 -6.32
N ARG A 102 19.74 4.59 -5.95
CA ARG A 102 19.51 5.71 -5.03
C ARG A 102 19.18 6.97 -5.79
N PHE A 103 18.29 7.75 -5.20
CA PHE A 103 17.86 9.04 -5.72
C PHE A 103 17.87 10.06 -4.61
N SER A 104 18.35 11.26 -4.91
CA SER A 104 18.43 12.33 -3.93
C SER A 104 18.37 13.67 -4.67
N GLY A 105 18.34 14.76 -3.93
CA GLY A 105 18.36 16.10 -4.48
C GLY A 105 17.02 16.81 -4.42
N SER A 106 16.96 17.98 -5.02
CA SER A 106 15.79 18.85 -4.95
C SER A 106 14.74 18.55 -6.02
N ASP A 107 15.06 17.71 -6.99
CA ASP A 107 14.10 17.37 -8.04
C ASP A 107 12.96 16.53 -7.48
N THR A 108 11.74 16.86 -7.86
CA THR A 108 10.56 16.12 -7.45
C THR A 108 10.17 15.04 -8.45
N ARG A 109 10.72 15.11 -9.64
CA ARG A 109 10.51 14.12 -10.70
C ARG A 109 11.82 13.85 -11.39
N ILE A 110 12.19 12.60 -11.47
CA ILE A 110 13.44 12.16 -12.10
C ILE A 110 13.09 11.09 -13.11
N ASP A 111 13.46 11.30 -14.37
CA ASP A 111 13.43 10.29 -15.41
C ASP A 111 14.85 9.82 -15.61
N LYS A 112 15.11 8.54 -15.35
CA LYS A 112 16.48 8.01 -15.43
C LYS A 112 16.48 6.62 -16.01
N VAL A 113 17.43 6.36 -16.88
CA VAL A 113 17.70 5.01 -17.38
C VAL A 113 18.81 4.42 -16.52
N VAL A 114 18.51 3.33 -15.86
CA VAL A 114 19.47 2.60 -15.02
C VAL A 114 19.78 1.26 -15.65
N THR A 115 20.98 0.78 -15.42
CA THR A 115 21.41 -0.52 -15.92
C THR A 115 21.43 -1.51 -14.78
N LEU A 116 20.66 -2.57 -14.93
CA LEU A 116 20.61 -3.68 -13.97
C LEU A 116 21.48 -4.81 -14.49
N ARG A 117 22.45 -5.21 -13.69
CA ARG A 117 23.30 -6.34 -14.02
C ARG A 117 22.58 -7.64 -13.72
N THR A 118 22.66 -8.59 -14.62
CA THR A 118 22.00 -9.89 -14.48
C THR A 118 23.00 -11.02 -14.71
N THR A 119 22.69 -12.18 -14.13
CA THR A 119 23.52 -13.37 -14.27
C THR A 119 23.15 -14.17 -15.52
N ALA A 120 21.98 -13.90 -16.10
CA ALA A 120 21.51 -14.49 -17.33
C ALA A 120 20.62 -13.46 -18.02
N LYS A 121 20.16 -13.77 -19.22
CA LYS A 121 19.32 -12.83 -19.96
C LYS A 121 18.02 -12.55 -19.23
N GLY A 122 17.80 -11.30 -18.88
CA GLY A 122 16.56 -10.85 -18.26
C GLY A 122 15.50 -10.55 -19.31
N THR A 123 14.28 -11.01 -19.07
CA THR A 123 13.14 -10.77 -19.96
C THR A 123 12.13 -9.84 -19.36
N THR A 124 12.31 -9.46 -18.10
CA THR A 124 11.42 -8.54 -17.40
C THR A 124 12.21 -7.54 -16.57
N ALA A 125 11.54 -6.48 -16.17
CA ALA A 125 12.03 -5.57 -15.16
C ALA A 125 10.85 -5.17 -14.29
N GLU A 126 11.01 -5.31 -12.99
CA GLU A 126 9.93 -5.09 -12.05
C GLU A 126 10.44 -4.24 -10.89
N LEU A 127 9.65 -3.25 -10.52
CA LEU A 127 9.93 -2.44 -9.34
C LEU A 127 9.36 -3.14 -8.12
N LEU A 128 10.21 -3.45 -7.16
CA LEU A 128 9.79 -4.06 -5.92
C LEU A 128 9.29 -3.04 -4.91
N GLY A 129 9.82 -1.84 -4.97
CA GLY A 129 9.40 -0.76 -4.10
C GLY A 129 10.50 0.25 -3.92
N CYS A 130 10.14 1.38 -3.29
CA CYS A 130 11.06 2.44 -2.96
C CYS A 130 10.99 2.70 -1.46
N HIS A 131 12.12 3.06 -0.88
CA HIS A 131 12.22 3.36 0.54
C HIS A 131 12.96 4.68 0.73
N ALA A 132 12.36 5.57 1.51
CA ALA A 132 13.02 6.81 1.89
C ALA A 132 13.99 6.56 3.04
N ASP A 133 15.08 7.29 3.05
CA ASP A 133 16.03 7.24 4.14
C ASP A 133 15.46 7.82 5.43
#